data_575411ba994d26436dc6091829906590
#
_entry.id   575411ba994d26436dc6091829906590
#
_cell.length_a   1.000
_cell.length_b   1.000
_cell.length_c   1.000
_cell.angle_alpha   90.00
_cell.angle_beta   90.00
_cell.angle_gamma   90.00
#
_symmetry.space_group_name_H-M   'P 1'
#
loop_
_entity.id
_entity.type
_entity.pdbx_description
1 polymer ?
#
loop_
_entity_poly.entity_id
_entity_poly.type
_entity_poly.pdbx_seq_one_letter_code
_entity_poly.pdbx_strand_id
1 'polypeptide(L)'
;STLFPYTTLFRSLELAAEVGAAWPVYSALTPEWPYMQALCAGWGHNEDAESPEPVIGRGSPEVLVTGNYDDFATPYPWAVSLASQLDNGHLLTVNAPIHGSIANSCARSAISDFLMDGTLPRYGTVCPAEPRYPVVAPPPTQPGA
;
A
#
# COMPACT_ATOMS: atom_id res chain seq x y z
N SER A 1 22.73 7.02 29.60
CA SER A 1 22.65 8.44 29.28
C SER A 1 21.58 8.66 28.25
N THR A 2 20.46 9.17 28.70
CA THR A 2 19.18 9.32 28.03
C THR A 2 19.10 10.64 27.27
N LEU A 3 19.67 10.69 26.07
CA LEU A 3 19.54 11.85 25.18
C LEU A 3 18.61 11.58 24.00
N PHE A 4 17.55 10.78 24.21
CA PHE A 4 16.94 10.13 23.08
C PHE A 4 15.63 10.70 22.49
N PRO A 5 14.73 11.41 23.12
CA PRO A 5 13.52 11.81 22.39
C PRO A 5 13.62 13.16 21.68
N TYR A 6 14.45 14.07 22.18
CA TYR A 6 14.44 15.46 21.72
C TYR A 6 15.00 15.67 20.31
N THR A 7 16.12 15.06 19.98
CA THR A 7 16.77 15.28 18.68
C THR A 7 15.98 14.72 17.51
N THR A 8 15.34 13.57 17.69
CA THR A 8 14.54 12.94 16.63
C THR A 8 13.23 13.69 16.42
N LEU A 9 12.60 14.15 17.51
CA LEU A 9 11.38 14.97 17.43
C LEU A 9 11.66 16.31 16.73
N PHE A 10 12.75 16.99 17.08
CA PHE A 10 13.14 18.23 16.41
C PHE A 10 13.45 18.02 14.95
N ARG A 11 14.14 16.95 14.59
CA ARG A 11 14.44 16.63 13.20
C ARG A 11 13.18 16.30 12.38
N SER A 12 12.21 15.65 12.99
CA SER A 12 10.92 15.39 12.35
C SER A 12 10.11 16.68 12.15
N LEU A 13 10.17 17.62 13.08
CA LEU A 13 9.53 18.93 12.95
C LEU A 13 10.22 19.82 11.91
N GLU A 14 11.55 19.80 11.85
CA GLU A 14 12.31 20.49 10.81
C GLU A 14 11.98 19.93 9.43
N LEU A 15 11.98 18.60 9.26
CA LEU A 15 11.58 17.95 8.00
C LEU A 15 10.13 18.27 7.63
N ALA A 16 9.22 18.29 8.60
CA ALA A 16 7.84 18.69 8.36
C ALA A 16 7.71 20.15 7.89
N ALA A 17 8.52 21.04 8.42
CA ALA A 17 8.59 22.43 8.00
C ALA A 17 9.16 22.56 6.58
N GLU A 18 10.21 21.82 6.25
CA GLU A 18 10.81 21.78 4.91
C GLU A 18 9.80 21.22 3.87
N VAL A 19 9.13 20.12 4.20
CA VAL A 19 8.07 19.54 3.35
C VAL A 19 6.90 20.51 3.21
N GLY A 20 6.52 21.19 4.30
CA GLY A 20 5.45 22.21 4.28
C GLY A 20 5.78 23.39 3.38
N ALA A 21 7.05 23.83 3.37
CA ALA A 21 7.52 24.91 2.50
C ALA A 21 7.58 24.49 1.03
N ALA A 22 8.05 23.27 0.74
CA ALA A 22 8.18 22.75 -0.61
C ALA A 22 6.83 22.31 -1.24
N TRP A 23 5.91 21.83 -0.40
CA TRP A 23 4.63 21.23 -0.81
C TRP A 23 3.46 21.73 0.04
N PRO A 24 3.12 23.03 0.00
CA PRO A 24 2.16 23.65 0.92
C PRO A 24 0.76 23.05 0.86
N VAL A 25 0.30 22.67 -0.34
CA VAL A 25 -1.01 22.03 -0.52
C VAL A 25 -1.05 20.65 0.11
N TYR A 26 0.01 19.85 -0.11
CA TYR A 26 0.11 18.52 0.46
C TYR A 26 0.16 18.58 2.01
N SER A 27 1.00 19.44 2.56
CA SER A 27 1.13 19.63 4.00
C SER A 27 -0.17 20.11 4.66
N ALA A 28 -0.96 20.95 3.98
CA ALA A 28 -2.27 21.39 4.48
C ALA A 28 -3.32 20.26 4.47
N LEU A 29 -3.20 19.29 3.56
CA LEU A 29 -4.13 18.17 3.45
C LEU A 29 -3.75 16.98 4.36
N THR A 30 -2.53 16.94 4.86
CA THR A 30 -2.01 15.87 5.72
C THR A 30 -1.33 16.42 6.98
N PRO A 31 -2.03 17.21 7.81
CA PRO A 31 -1.44 17.86 8.97
C PRO A 31 -0.99 16.86 10.05
N GLU A 32 -1.54 15.65 10.06
CA GLU A 32 -1.18 14.57 10.97
C GLU A 32 0.13 13.85 10.63
N TRP A 33 0.64 14.00 9.42
CA TRP A 33 1.84 13.27 8.97
C TRP A 33 3.08 13.50 9.85
N PRO A 34 3.39 14.73 10.31
CA PRO A 34 4.48 14.95 11.26
C PRO A 34 4.29 14.23 12.60
N TYR A 35 3.05 14.10 13.06
CA TYR A 35 2.73 13.38 14.31
C TYR A 35 2.92 11.88 14.18
N MET A 36 2.61 11.30 13.01
CA MET A 36 2.87 9.88 12.73
C MET A 36 4.37 9.57 12.79
N GLN A 37 5.21 10.48 12.32
CA GLN A 37 6.67 10.33 12.41
C GLN A 37 7.18 10.43 13.86
N ALA A 38 6.54 11.23 14.71
CA ALA A 38 6.86 11.33 16.12
C ALA A 38 6.62 10.02 16.89
N LEU A 39 5.67 9.19 16.46
CA LEU A 39 5.47 7.85 17.04
C LEU A 39 6.69 6.95 16.81
N CYS A 40 7.29 7.01 15.63
CA CYS A 40 8.51 6.27 15.32
C CYS A 40 9.71 6.75 16.15
N ALA A 41 9.77 8.05 16.49
CA ALA A 41 10.82 8.62 17.32
C ALA A 41 10.82 8.08 18.76
N GLY A 42 9.63 7.72 19.28
CA GLY A 42 9.47 7.11 20.60
C GLY A 42 9.80 5.61 20.66
N TRP A 43 9.95 4.97 19.50
CA TRP A 43 10.14 3.50 19.43
C TRP A 43 11.56 3.03 19.76
N GLY A 44 12.50 3.95 19.90
CA GLY A 44 13.91 3.61 20.10
C GLY A 44 14.58 3.17 18.81
N HIS A 45 15.78 3.70 18.58
CA HIS A 45 16.61 3.28 17.45
C HIS A 45 17.63 2.27 17.97
N ASN A 46 17.64 1.07 17.39
CA ASN A 46 18.71 0.11 17.62
C ASN A 46 19.75 0.30 16.50
N GLU A 47 20.87 0.91 16.83
CA GLU A 47 21.97 1.15 15.88
C GLU A 47 22.58 -0.16 15.39
N ASP A 48 22.42 -1.24 16.15
CA ASP A 48 22.91 -2.59 15.83
C ASP A 48 21.83 -3.44 15.10
N ALA A 49 20.71 -2.85 14.70
CA ALA A 49 19.69 -3.60 13.97
C ALA A 49 20.23 -4.00 12.61
N GLU A 50 20.48 -5.30 12.45
CA GLU A 50 20.80 -5.87 11.15
C GLU A 50 19.60 -5.73 10.20
N SER A 51 19.88 -5.52 8.92
CA SER A 51 18.85 -5.61 7.89
C SER A 51 18.21 -6.99 7.94
N PRO A 52 16.88 -7.11 7.95
CA PRO A 52 16.24 -8.40 8.01
C PRO A 52 16.67 -9.25 6.81
N GLU A 53 17.05 -10.49 7.08
CA GLU A 53 17.30 -11.47 6.03
C GLU A 53 16.05 -11.67 5.17
N PRO A 54 16.20 -11.95 3.87
CA PRO A 54 15.08 -12.25 3.01
C PRO A 54 14.23 -13.40 3.58
N VAL A 55 12.95 -13.18 3.74
CA VAL A 55 12.04 -14.21 4.25
C VAL A 55 11.71 -15.17 3.11
N ILE A 56 12.33 -16.34 3.13
CA ILE A 56 12.00 -17.43 2.21
C ILE A 56 11.03 -18.35 2.92
N GLY A 57 9.78 -18.37 2.46
CA GLY A 57 8.73 -19.22 3.03
C GLY A 57 8.88 -20.70 2.64
N ARG A 58 10.01 -21.33 2.98
CA ARG A 58 10.28 -22.73 2.63
C ARG A 58 9.25 -23.67 3.24
N GLY A 59 8.64 -24.50 2.40
CA GLY A 59 7.64 -25.47 2.83
C GLY A 59 6.31 -24.86 3.22
N SER A 60 6.11 -23.55 3.01
CA SER A 60 4.80 -22.94 3.16
C SER A 60 3.83 -23.45 2.08
N PRO A 61 2.52 -23.49 2.36
CA PRO A 61 1.52 -23.61 1.31
C PRO A 61 1.63 -22.45 0.31
N GLU A 62 0.86 -22.51 -0.75
CA GLU A 62 0.78 -21.43 -1.72
C GLU A 62 0.31 -20.12 -1.08
N VAL A 63 0.91 -19.01 -1.46
CA VAL A 63 0.64 -17.68 -0.94
C VAL A 63 0.22 -16.77 -2.09
N LEU A 64 -1.00 -16.25 -2.04
CA LEU A 64 -1.46 -15.25 -2.98
C LEU A 64 -0.99 -13.86 -2.54
N VAL A 65 -0.09 -13.26 -3.32
CA VAL A 65 0.39 -11.88 -3.14
C VAL A 65 -0.36 -10.98 -4.12
N THR A 66 -0.95 -9.90 -3.64
CA THR A 66 -1.63 -8.93 -4.50
C THR A 66 -0.87 -7.62 -4.57
N GLY A 67 -0.80 -7.01 -5.75
CA GLY A 67 -0.14 -5.72 -5.95
C GLY A 67 -0.86 -4.86 -6.97
N ASN A 68 -0.99 -3.57 -6.67
CA ASN A 68 -1.59 -2.60 -7.58
C ASN A 68 -0.49 -1.75 -8.24
N TYR A 69 -0.59 -1.49 -9.56
CA TYR A 69 0.49 -0.82 -10.31
C TYR A 69 0.85 0.56 -9.76
N ASP A 70 -0.13 1.37 -9.44
CA ASP A 70 0.04 2.75 -8.99
C ASP A 70 -0.39 2.92 -7.52
N ASP A 71 -0.09 1.91 -6.68
CA ASP A 71 -0.35 2.00 -5.24
C ASP A 71 0.60 3.02 -4.60
N PHE A 72 0.04 4.07 -4.01
CA PHE A 72 0.79 5.15 -3.39
C PHE A 72 1.33 4.80 -1.99
N ALA A 73 0.79 3.78 -1.34
CA ALA A 73 1.15 3.39 0.02
C ALA A 73 2.06 2.15 0.05
N THR A 74 1.77 1.16 -0.80
CA THR A 74 2.56 -0.07 -0.94
C THR A 74 2.97 -0.25 -2.39
N PRO A 75 4.13 0.31 -2.80
CA PRO A 75 4.59 0.28 -4.18
C PRO A 75 4.60 -1.11 -4.80
N TYR A 76 4.09 -1.25 -6.02
CA TYR A 76 3.99 -2.52 -6.74
C TYR A 76 5.28 -3.36 -6.77
N PRO A 77 6.50 -2.76 -6.92
CA PRO A 77 7.74 -3.53 -6.84
C PRO A 77 7.92 -4.33 -5.54
N TRP A 78 7.31 -3.90 -4.44
CA TRP A 78 7.38 -4.66 -3.18
C TRP A 78 6.56 -5.95 -3.25
N ALA A 79 5.38 -5.91 -3.89
CA ALA A 79 4.58 -7.11 -4.11
C ALA A 79 5.31 -8.10 -5.04
N VAL A 80 5.95 -7.59 -6.11
CA VAL A 80 6.78 -8.41 -7.01
C VAL A 80 7.94 -9.04 -6.25
N SER A 81 8.66 -8.25 -5.45
CA SER A 81 9.77 -8.73 -4.64
C SER A 81 9.33 -9.79 -3.63
N LEU A 82 8.23 -9.55 -2.91
CA LEU A 82 7.70 -10.51 -1.95
C LEU A 82 7.31 -11.84 -2.63
N ALA A 83 6.56 -11.77 -3.72
CA ALA A 83 6.15 -12.97 -4.44
C ALA A 83 7.36 -13.77 -4.95
N SER A 84 8.44 -13.10 -5.36
CA SER A 84 9.67 -13.76 -5.83
C SER A 84 10.54 -14.36 -4.72
N GLN A 85 10.39 -13.89 -3.48
CA GLN A 85 11.12 -14.41 -2.31
C GLN A 85 10.45 -15.63 -1.69
N LEU A 86 9.18 -15.84 -1.93
CA LEU A 86 8.43 -16.98 -1.42
C LEU A 86 8.54 -18.17 -2.37
N ASP A 87 8.85 -19.36 -1.87
CA ASP A 87 8.93 -20.58 -2.69
C ASP A 87 7.64 -20.85 -3.49
N ASN A 88 6.49 -20.55 -2.88
CA ASN A 88 5.16 -20.75 -3.45
C ASN A 88 4.38 -19.41 -3.53
N GLY A 89 5.08 -18.32 -3.84
CA GLY A 89 4.48 -17.01 -4.02
C GLY A 89 3.78 -16.87 -5.39
N HIS A 90 2.51 -16.51 -5.38
CA HIS A 90 1.71 -16.31 -6.59
C HIS A 90 1.24 -14.85 -6.67
N LEU A 91 1.72 -14.11 -7.66
CA LEU A 91 1.41 -12.68 -7.81
C LEU A 91 0.14 -12.47 -8.61
N LEU A 92 -0.83 -11.78 -8.03
CA LEU A 92 -1.98 -11.21 -8.70
C LEU A 92 -1.78 -9.69 -8.86
N THR A 93 -1.74 -9.24 -10.09
CA THR A 93 -1.58 -7.82 -10.41
C THR A 93 -2.93 -7.14 -10.60
N VAL A 94 -3.07 -5.93 -10.10
CA VAL A 94 -4.24 -5.08 -10.36
C VAL A 94 -3.79 -3.80 -11.06
N ASN A 95 -4.34 -3.54 -12.23
CA ASN A 95 -4.04 -2.33 -13.00
C ASN A 95 -4.94 -1.17 -12.52
N ALA A 96 -4.66 -0.65 -11.32
CA ALA A 96 -5.45 0.46 -10.79
C ALA A 96 -4.63 1.28 -9.79
N PRO A 97 -4.82 2.62 -9.75
CA PRO A 97 -4.20 3.53 -8.80
C PRO A 97 -4.98 3.53 -7.46
N ILE A 98 -5.03 2.38 -6.81
CA ILE A 98 -5.74 2.20 -5.55
C ILE A 98 -4.84 1.53 -4.52
N HIS A 99 -5.08 1.83 -3.25
CA HIS A 99 -4.51 1.06 -2.16
C HIS A 99 -5.49 -0.02 -1.72
N GLY A 100 -5.01 -1.28 -1.67
CA GLY A 100 -5.83 -2.44 -1.34
C GLY A 100 -6.56 -3.03 -2.55
N SER A 101 -6.18 -4.25 -2.94
CA SER A 101 -6.68 -4.92 -4.16
C SER A 101 -8.15 -5.35 -4.06
N ILE A 102 -8.69 -5.54 -2.86
CA ILE A 102 -10.05 -6.07 -2.64
C ILE A 102 -11.16 -5.13 -3.16
N ALA A 103 -10.84 -3.86 -3.38
CA ALA A 103 -11.78 -2.90 -3.97
C ALA A 103 -12.07 -3.18 -5.46
N ASN A 104 -11.16 -3.89 -6.15
CA ASN A 104 -11.33 -4.31 -7.54
C ASN A 104 -12.12 -5.63 -7.59
N SER A 105 -13.15 -5.75 -8.43
CA SER A 105 -14.05 -6.91 -8.44
C SER A 105 -13.34 -8.18 -8.92
N CYS A 106 -12.46 -8.08 -9.92
CA CYS A 106 -11.66 -9.19 -10.42
C CYS A 106 -10.71 -9.71 -9.32
N ALA A 107 -10.01 -8.82 -8.64
CA ALA A 107 -9.10 -9.20 -7.56
C ALA A 107 -9.86 -9.78 -6.36
N ARG A 108 -10.99 -9.19 -6.01
CA ARG A 108 -11.85 -9.70 -4.92
C ARG A 108 -12.34 -11.11 -5.20
N SER A 109 -12.76 -11.42 -6.44
CA SER A 109 -13.14 -12.78 -6.81
C SER A 109 -11.97 -13.74 -6.62
N ALA A 110 -10.82 -13.44 -7.20
CA ALA A 110 -9.63 -14.29 -7.08
C ALA A 110 -9.17 -14.49 -5.62
N ILE A 111 -9.23 -13.43 -4.79
CA ILE A 111 -8.92 -13.52 -3.36
C ILE A 111 -9.95 -14.42 -2.66
N SER A 112 -11.24 -14.28 -2.98
CA SER A 112 -12.30 -15.12 -2.39
C SER A 112 -12.13 -16.58 -2.76
N ASP A 113 -11.86 -16.89 -4.04
CA ASP A 113 -11.64 -18.24 -4.53
C ASP A 113 -10.44 -18.90 -3.83
N PHE A 114 -9.36 -18.12 -3.66
CA PHE A 114 -8.18 -18.60 -2.92
C PHE A 114 -8.47 -18.85 -1.42
N LEU A 115 -9.16 -17.94 -0.76
CA LEU A 115 -9.47 -18.08 0.67
C LEU A 115 -10.48 -19.18 0.99
N MET A 116 -11.41 -19.45 0.07
CA MET A 116 -12.49 -20.42 0.27
C MET A 116 -12.08 -21.84 -0.07
N ASP A 117 -11.33 -22.04 -1.13
CA ASP A 117 -11.02 -23.38 -1.67
C ASP A 117 -9.56 -23.56 -2.12
N GLY A 118 -8.69 -22.55 -1.91
CA GLY A 118 -7.29 -22.60 -2.31
C GLY A 118 -7.06 -22.39 -3.82
N THR A 119 -8.07 -21.98 -4.57
CA THR A 119 -7.94 -21.79 -6.02
C THR A 119 -7.13 -20.53 -6.33
N LEU A 120 -5.97 -20.71 -6.97
CA LEU A 120 -5.14 -19.61 -7.44
C LEU A 120 -5.58 -19.11 -8.83
N PRO A 121 -5.50 -17.81 -9.09
CA PRO A 121 -5.68 -17.28 -10.44
C PRO A 121 -4.57 -17.79 -11.36
N ARG A 122 -4.77 -17.72 -12.68
CA ARG A 122 -3.71 -18.06 -13.63
C ARG A 122 -2.46 -17.23 -13.40
N TYR A 123 -1.29 -17.85 -13.56
CA TYR A 123 -0.03 -17.11 -13.48
C TYR A 123 0.00 -15.95 -14.48
N GLY A 124 0.43 -14.77 -14.00
CA GLY A 124 0.46 -13.56 -14.80
C GLY A 124 -0.90 -12.88 -15.00
N THR A 125 -1.94 -13.27 -14.24
CA THR A 125 -3.24 -12.60 -14.27
C THR A 125 -3.09 -11.12 -13.86
N VAL A 126 -3.64 -10.25 -14.71
CA VAL A 126 -3.74 -8.81 -14.45
C VAL A 126 -5.23 -8.44 -14.42
N CYS A 127 -5.73 -8.04 -13.28
CA CYS A 127 -7.07 -7.49 -13.14
C CYS A 127 -7.13 -6.09 -13.74
N PRO A 128 -8.11 -5.79 -14.62
CA PRO A 128 -8.21 -4.50 -15.28
C PRO A 128 -8.63 -3.40 -14.30
N ALA A 129 -8.32 -2.16 -14.66
CA ALA A 129 -8.85 -0.99 -13.95
C ALA A 129 -10.37 -0.95 -14.03
N GLU A 130 -11.00 -0.58 -12.94
CA GLU A 130 -12.45 -0.37 -12.87
C GLU A 130 -12.76 1.11 -12.57
N PRO A 131 -13.85 1.65 -13.10
CA PRO A 131 -14.31 2.97 -12.70
C PRO A 131 -14.58 2.99 -11.20
N ARG A 132 -13.97 3.92 -10.48
CA ARG A 132 -14.14 4.05 -9.01
C ARG A 132 -15.57 4.37 -8.59
N TYR A 133 -16.34 4.97 -9.50
CA TYR A 133 -17.73 5.34 -9.27
C TYR A 133 -18.58 4.84 -10.45
N PRO A 134 -19.77 4.30 -10.19
CA PRO A 134 -20.70 4.09 -11.27
C PRO A 134 -20.90 5.43 -11.98
N VAL A 135 -20.73 5.44 -13.30
CA VAL A 135 -21.12 6.60 -14.10
C VAL A 135 -22.64 6.74 -13.90
N VAL A 136 -23.02 7.64 -12.98
CA VAL A 136 -24.44 7.98 -12.81
C VAL A 136 -24.84 8.64 -14.12
N ALA A 137 -25.70 7.97 -14.87
CA ALA A 137 -26.28 8.60 -16.06
C ALA A 137 -26.87 9.95 -15.65
N PRO A 138 -26.63 11.03 -16.42
CA PRO A 138 -27.27 12.30 -16.14
C PRO A 138 -28.78 12.09 -16.01
N PRO A 139 -29.45 12.76 -15.07
CA PRO A 139 -30.89 12.66 -14.94
C PRO A 139 -31.53 12.97 -16.29
N PRO A 140 -32.60 12.24 -16.68
CA PRO A 140 -33.27 12.49 -17.93
C PRO A 140 -33.67 13.97 -17.99
N THR A 141 -33.31 14.64 -19.08
CA THR A 141 -33.73 16.01 -19.34
C THR A 141 -35.24 16.06 -19.22
N GLN A 142 -35.74 16.83 -18.27
CA GLN A 142 -37.18 17.04 -18.13
C GLN A 142 -37.71 17.65 -19.45
N PRO A 143 -38.71 17.09 -20.12
CA PRO A 143 -39.30 17.72 -21.26
C PRO A 143 -40.05 18.92 -20.79
N GLY A 144 -39.59 20.10 -21.18
CA GLY A 144 -40.32 21.37 -21.08
C GLY A 144 -40.10 22.11 -19.74
N ALA A 145 -39.08 22.97 -19.70
CA ALA A 145 -39.08 24.22 -18.95
C ALA A 145 -39.00 25.35 -19.97
#